data_7a5b595a2649dbb0bdb54373d02a19b4
#
_entry.id   7a5b595a2649dbb0bdb54373d02a19b4
#
_cell.length_a   1.000
_cell.length_b   1.000
_cell.length_c   1.000
_cell.angle_alpha   90.00
_cell.angle_beta   90.00
_cell.angle_gamma   90.00
#
_symmetry.space_group_name_H-M   'P 1'
#
loop_
_entity.id
_entity.type
_entity.pdbx_description
1 polymer ?
#
loop_
_entity_poly.entity_id
_entity_poly.type
_entity_poly.pdbx_seq_one_letter_code
_entity_poly.pdbx_strand_id
1 'polypeptide(L)'
;MSRRSGEFWTQRKVGWYRRALRRSDFAPKVLGAIAPLLEECETALDVGAGCGALAIPLAQRLRRVTAVEPAPAMAKALAEEVRERGLTNVSIVQAAWGDVSVPPHDLVLCAHVANLLERESPFLREAPACALKGVAFVRDATGSGDKFFFKELYPVLLGRPYGGPCEQEETVEALARLGVAPTVTLIDYRSDQPFTDLEEACDFWMEYMGLQGEQPRAFLRKFLAERLVPEGDDWISPYPKRA
;
A
#
# COMPACT_ATOMS: atom_id res chain seq x y z
N MET A 1 14.75 10.37 -5.98
CA MET A 1 14.42 9.61 -4.73
C MET A 1 13.83 8.22 -4.97
N SER A 2 13.56 7.82 -6.19
CA SER A 2 12.93 6.55 -6.61
C SER A 2 13.77 5.26 -6.36
N ARG A 3 15.10 5.32 -6.32
CA ARG A 3 15.97 4.13 -6.13
C ARG A 3 15.79 3.42 -4.78
N ARG A 4 15.35 4.12 -3.72
CA ARG A 4 15.20 3.55 -2.38
C ARG A 4 13.97 2.64 -2.22
N SER A 5 12.91 2.83 -3.01
CA SER A 5 11.71 1.98 -2.93
C SER A 5 11.99 0.57 -3.44
N GLY A 6 12.77 0.44 -4.52
CA GLY A 6 13.13 -0.86 -5.08
C GLY A 6 14.00 -1.72 -4.16
N GLU A 7 14.85 -1.09 -3.34
CA GLU A 7 15.72 -1.77 -2.38
C GLU A 7 14.97 -2.17 -1.09
N PHE A 8 13.91 -1.45 -0.73
CA PHE A 8 13.13 -1.74 0.47
C PHE A 8 12.35 -3.06 0.38
N TRP A 9 11.74 -3.33 -0.78
CA TRP A 9 10.89 -4.49 -0.97
C TRP A 9 11.71 -5.73 -1.36
N THR A 10 12.13 -6.50 -0.35
CA THR A 10 12.71 -7.84 -0.53
C THR A 10 11.60 -8.85 -0.83
N GLN A 11 11.96 -10.02 -1.37
CA GLN A 11 10.97 -11.10 -1.59
C GLN A 11 10.31 -11.54 -0.28
N ARG A 12 11.05 -11.49 0.83
CA ARG A 12 10.54 -11.84 2.17
C ARG A 12 9.47 -10.84 2.63
N LYS A 13 9.74 -9.53 2.50
CA LYS A 13 8.77 -8.48 2.81
C LYS A 13 7.52 -8.56 1.94
N VAL A 14 7.68 -8.85 0.66
CA VAL A 14 6.56 -9.09 -0.25
C VAL A 14 5.74 -10.30 0.19
N GLY A 15 6.38 -11.38 0.66
CA GLY A 15 5.71 -12.55 1.22
C GLY A 15 4.82 -12.20 2.42
N TRP A 16 5.34 -11.43 3.38
CA TRP A 16 4.56 -10.94 4.52
C TRP A 16 3.39 -10.04 4.07
N TYR A 17 3.65 -9.12 3.15
CA TYR A 17 2.63 -8.22 2.64
C TYR A 17 1.50 -8.97 1.92
N ARG A 18 1.81 -9.96 1.07
CA ARG A 18 0.81 -10.82 0.39
C ARG A 18 -0.05 -11.59 1.39
N ARG A 19 0.53 -12.11 2.48
CA ARG A 19 -0.24 -12.80 3.54
C ARG A 19 -1.22 -11.84 4.24
N ALA A 20 -0.79 -10.63 4.55
CA ALA A 20 -1.68 -9.61 5.11
C ALA A 20 -2.82 -9.23 4.15
N LEU A 21 -2.53 -9.09 2.85
CA LEU A 21 -3.56 -8.78 1.85
C LEU A 21 -4.64 -9.86 1.74
N ARG A 22 -4.29 -11.13 1.87
CA ARG A 22 -5.27 -12.24 1.83
C ARG A 22 -6.27 -12.20 2.99
N ARG A 23 -5.92 -11.53 4.08
CA ARG A 23 -6.77 -11.36 5.28
C ARG A 23 -7.48 -10.00 5.29
N SER A 24 -7.21 -9.14 4.31
CA SER A 24 -7.72 -7.77 4.25
C SER A 24 -8.93 -7.67 3.33
N ASP A 25 -9.91 -6.87 3.74
CA ASP A 25 -11.03 -6.44 2.90
C ASP A 25 -10.81 -5.06 2.28
N PHE A 26 -9.55 -4.61 2.21
CA PHE A 26 -9.14 -3.31 1.64
C PHE A 26 -9.66 -3.12 0.22
N ALA A 27 -9.39 -4.07 -0.67
CA ALA A 27 -9.76 -3.93 -2.08
C ALA A 27 -11.28 -3.80 -2.29
N PRO A 28 -12.16 -4.67 -1.74
CA PRO A 28 -13.61 -4.49 -1.88
C PRO A 28 -14.11 -3.19 -1.26
N LYS A 29 -13.52 -2.70 -0.16
CA LYS A 29 -13.88 -1.42 0.45
C LYS A 29 -13.52 -0.22 -0.44
N VAL A 30 -12.30 -0.20 -1.00
CA VAL A 30 -11.88 0.84 -1.94
C VAL A 30 -12.76 0.82 -3.19
N LEU A 31 -12.95 -0.34 -3.82
CA LEU A 31 -13.77 -0.43 -5.03
C LEU A 31 -15.24 -0.08 -4.77
N GLY A 32 -15.76 -0.37 -3.58
CA GLY A 32 -17.09 0.08 -3.16
C GLY A 32 -17.18 1.60 -3.03
N ALA A 33 -16.16 2.23 -2.45
CA ALA A 33 -16.12 3.69 -2.27
C ALA A 33 -16.06 4.46 -3.60
N ILE A 34 -15.40 3.89 -4.62
CA ILE A 34 -15.29 4.49 -5.95
C ILE A 34 -16.26 3.90 -6.97
N ALA A 35 -17.25 3.08 -6.54
CA ALA A 35 -18.16 2.37 -7.45
C ALA A 35 -18.83 3.29 -8.49
N PRO A 36 -19.37 4.47 -8.14
CA PRO A 36 -20.00 5.35 -9.13
C PRO A 36 -19.05 5.82 -10.24
N LEU A 37 -17.79 6.05 -9.91
CA LEU A 37 -16.76 6.39 -10.91
C LEU A 37 -16.37 5.16 -11.73
N LEU A 38 -16.27 4.00 -11.08
CA LEU A 38 -15.84 2.76 -11.71
C LEU A 38 -16.84 2.22 -12.73
N GLU A 39 -18.14 2.41 -12.51
CA GLU A 39 -19.22 1.99 -13.43
C GLU A 39 -19.10 2.61 -14.82
N GLU A 40 -18.51 3.79 -14.92
CA GLU A 40 -18.28 4.48 -16.18
C GLU A 40 -16.96 4.10 -16.87
N CYS A 41 -16.07 3.32 -16.20
CA CYS A 41 -14.71 3.05 -16.66
C CYS A 41 -14.59 1.72 -17.38
N GLU A 42 -13.81 1.69 -18.45
CA GLU A 42 -13.34 0.48 -19.12
C GLU A 42 -11.85 0.21 -18.88
N THR A 43 -11.09 1.24 -18.52
CA THR A 43 -9.65 1.16 -18.35
C THR A 43 -9.19 1.82 -17.06
N ALA A 44 -8.17 1.24 -16.40
CA ALA A 44 -7.55 1.83 -15.21
C ALA A 44 -6.02 1.81 -15.28
N LEU A 45 -5.42 2.84 -14.71
CA LEU A 45 -4.00 2.96 -14.43
C LEU A 45 -3.82 2.91 -12.91
N ASP A 46 -3.17 1.87 -12.42
CA ASP A 46 -2.82 1.71 -11.00
C ASP A 46 -1.34 2.08 -10.80
N VAL A 47 -1.09 3.22 -10.15
CA VAL A 47 0.26 3.77 -9.96
C VAL A 47 0.77 3.42 -8.56
N GLY A 48 1.88 2.69 -8.52
CA GLY A 48 2.37 2.05 -7.30
C GLY A 48 1.56 0.80 -6.96
N ALA A 49 1.29 -0.03 -7.98
CA ALA A 49 0.37 -1.16 -7.89
C ALA A 49 0.80 -2.24 -6.88
N GLY A 50 2.05 -2.23 -6.42
CA GLY A 50 2.58 -3.22 -5.50
C GLY A 50 2.46 -4.63 -6.09
N CYS A 51 1.99 -5.57 -5.28
CA CYS A 51 1.69 -6.92 -5.73
C CYS A 51 0.24 -7.09 -6.25
N GLY A 52 -0.45 -5.99 -6.60
CA GLY A 52 -1.75 -6.01 -7.28
C GLY A 52 -2.98 -5.96 -6.40
N ALA A 53 -2.87 -5.39 -5.20
CA ALA A 53 -4.00 -5.28 -4.27
C ALA A 53 -5.26 -4.68 -4.91
N LEU A 54 -5.10 -3.71 -5.82
CA LEU A 54 -6.19 -3.08 -6.56
C LEU A 54 -6.17 -3.44 -8.06
N ALA A 55 -4.99 -3.55 -8.67
CA ALA A 55 -4.88 -3.92 -10.09
C ALA A 55 -5.60 -5.24 -10.42
N ILE A 56 -5.47 -6.26 -9.58
CA ILE A 56 -6.11 -7.56 -9.79
C ILE A 56 -7.65 -7.47 -9.78
N PRO A 57 -8.30 -6.95 -8.71
CA PRO A 57 -9.75 -6.84 -8.70
C PRO A 57 -10.30 -5.83 -9.72
N LEU A 58 -9.53 -4.82 -10.13
CA LEU A 58 -9.88 -3.94 -11.25
C LEU A 58 -9.88 -4.72 -12.57
N ALA A 59 -8.87 -5.57 -12.81
CA ALA A 59 -8.78 -6.38 -14.03
C ALA A 59 -9.92 -7.41 -14.17
N GLN A 60 -10.54 -7.81 -13.06
CA GLN A 60 -11.72 -8.67 -13.07
C GLN A 60 -12.99 -7.93 -13.48
N ARG A 61 -13.00 -6.61 -13.53
CA ARG A 61 -14.16 -5.76 -13.83
C ARG A 61 -13.99 -4.93 -15.11
N LEU A 62 -12.76 -4.53 -15.42
CA LEU A 62 -12.45 -3.61 -16.51
C LEU A 62 -11.83 -4.35 -17.69
N ARG A 63 -11.95 -3.75 -18.87
CA ARG A 63 -11.40 -4.29 -20.10
C ARG A 63 -9.87 -4.30 -20.13
N ARG A 64 -9.23 -3.31 -19.47
CA ARG A 64 -7.76 -3.19 -19.43
C ARG A 64 -7.30 -2.48 -18.15
N VAL A 65 -6.24 -3.02 -17.55
CA VAL A 65 -5.53 -2.37 -16.44
C VAL A 65 -4.05 -2.24 -16.79
N THR A 66 -3.49 -1.07 -16.57
CA THR A 66 -2.04 -0.86 -16.58
C THR A 66 -1.58 -0.64 -15.14
N ALA A 67 -0.63 -1.45 -14.70
CA ALA A 67 -0.05 -1.42 -13.35
C ALA A 67 1.39 -0.92 -13.43
N VAL A 68 1.68 0.23 -12.84
CA VAL A 68 3.04 0.81 -12.76
C VAL A 68 3.60 0.53 -11.37
N GLU A 69 4.72 -0.21 -11.30
CA GLU A 69 5.34 -0.58 -10.03
C GLU A 69 6.88 -0.59 -10.15
N PRO A 70 7.59 0.26 -9.41
CA PRO A 70 9.05 0.36 -9.53
C PRO A 70 9.82 -0.76 -8.83
N ALA A 71 9.26 -1.40 -7.80
CA ALA A 71 9.96 -2.41 -7.01
C ALA A 71 9.94 -3.78 -7.72
N PRO A 72 11.12 -4.34 -8.12
CA PRO A 72 11.16 -5.59 -8.89
C PRO A 72 10.48 -6.76 -8.18
N ALA A 73 10.62 -6.86 -6.84
CA ALA A 73 10.01 -7.94 -6.07
C ALA A 73 8.48 -7.85 -6.04
N MET A 74 7.93 -6.62 -5.98
CA MET A 74 6.50 -6.37 -6.06
C MET A 74 5.95 -6.63 -7.45
N ALA A 75 6.60 -6.10 -8.50
CA ALA A 75 6.19 -6.31 -9.89
C ALA A 75 6.22 -7.80 -10.26
N LYS A 76 7.23 -8.55 -9.78
CA LYS A 76 7.29 -10.01 -9.93
C LYS A 76 6.11 -10.70 -9.27
N ALA A 77 5.78 -10.33 -8.02
CA ALA A 77 4.65 -10.90 -7.30
C ALA A 77 3.31 -10.60 -7.99
N LEU A 78 3.15 -9.39 -8.53
CA LEU A 78 2.00 -9.03 -9.35
C LEU A 78 1.90 -9.91 -10.60
N ALA A 79 3.01 -10.11 -11.33
CA ALA A 79 3.03 -10.96 -12.53
C ALA A 79 2.66 -12.43 -12.21
N GLU A 80 3.09 -12.93 -11.05
CA GLU A 80 2.69 -14.25 -10.56
C GLU A 80 1.18 -14.33 -10.31
N GLU A 81 0.60 -13.36 -9.59
CA GLU A 81 -0.86 -13.30 -9.31
C GLU A 81 -1.69 -13.17 -10.60
N VAL A 82 -1.25 -12.35 -11.57
CA VAL A 82 -1.88 -12.22 -12.89
C VAL A 82 -1.93 -13.56 -13.60
N ARG A 83 -0.79 -14.26 -13.63
CA ARG A 83 -0.68 -15.59 -14.29
C ARG A 83 -1.53 -16.66 -13.58
N GLU A 84 -1.47 -16.72 -12.25
CA GLU A 84 -2.20 -17.69 -11.43
C GLU A 84 -3.71 -17.55 -11.59
N ARG A 85 -4.20 -16.33 -11.81
CA ARG A 85 -5.62 -16.03 -12.01
C ARG A 85 -6.06 -16.06 -13.49
N GLY A 86 -5.13 -16.33 -14.41
CA GLY A 86 -5.43 -16.36 -15.84
C GLY A 86 -5.86 -15.02 -16.43
N LEU A 87 -5.45 -13.90 -15.82
CA LEU A 87 -5.80 -12.57 -16.31
C LEU A 87 -4.94 -12.23 -17.53
N THR A 88 -5.59 -11.79 -18.62
CA THR A 88 -4.93 -11.44 -19.89
C THR A 88 -4.97 -9.94 -20.21
N ASN A 89 -5.64 -9.17 -19.35
CA ASN A 89 -5.92 -7.75 -19.55
C ASN A 89 -5.14 -6.83 -18.60
N VAL A 90 -4.06 -7.33 -17.97
CA VAL A 90 -3.15 -6.55 -17.13
C VAL A 90 -1.82 -6.34 -17.83
N SER A 91 -1.44 -5.09 -18.04
CA SER A 91 -0.10 -4.69 -18.48
C SER A 91 0.71 -4.21 -17.30
N ILE A 92 1.85 -4.85 -17.01
CA ILE A 92 2.73 -4.48 -15.90
C ILE A 92 3.91 -3.69 -16.46
N VAL A 93 4.10 -2.49 -15.92
CA VAL A 93 5.20 -1.58 -16.27
C VAL A 93 6.10 -1.45 -15.04
N GLN A 94 7.26 -2.11 -15.08
CA GLN A 94 8.25 -2.03 -13.99
C GLN A 94 9.07 -0.75 -14.11
N ALA A 95 8.51 0.36 -13.66
CA ALA A 95 9.14 1.68 -13.69
C ALA A 95 8.63 2.54 -12.53
N ALA A 96 9.39 3.58 -12.18
CA ALA A 96 8.86 4.65 -11.33
C ALA A 96 7.98 5.60 -12.15
N TRP A 97 7.04 6.25 -11.47
CA TRP A 97 6.29 7.34 -12.09
C TRP A 97 7.26 8.46 -12.53
N GLY A 98 7.08 8.96 -13.75
CA GLY A 98 7.96 9.95 -14.36
C GLY A 98 9.10 9.35 -15.22
N ASP A 99 9.44 8.06 -15.03
CA ASP A 99 10.44 7.37 -15.86
C ASP A 99 9.81 6.71 -17.11
N VAL A 100 8.47 6.70 -17.19
CA VAL A 100 7.72 6.07 -18.28
C VAL A 100 6.52 6.92 -18.67
N SER A 101 6.23 6.98 -19.97
CA SER A 101 4.98 7.53 -20.48
C SER A 101 3.95 6.42 -20.63
N VAL A 102 2.77 6.64 -20.08
CA VAL A 102 1.62 5.73 -20.20
C VAL A 102 0.48 6.45 -20.91
N PRO A 103 -0.29 5.76 -21.76
CA PRO A 103 -1.45 6.39 -22.40
C PRO A 103 -2.50 6.72 -21.35
N PRO A 104 -3.40 7.69 -21.60
CA PRO A 104 -4.51 7.98 -20.72
C PRO A 104 -5.42 6.76 -20.50
N HIS A 105 -6.00 6.68 -19.30
CA HIS A 105 -6.98 5.67 -18.90
C HIS A 105 -8.23 6.36 -18.35
N ASP A 106 -9.36 5.66 -18.32
CA ASP A 106 -10.59 6.23 -17.73
C ASP A 106 -10.36 6.60 -16.26
N LEU A 107 -9.77 5.69 -15.49
CA LEU A 107 -9.44 5.88 -14.07
C LEU A 107 -7.93 5.88 -13.86
N VAL A 108 -7.43 6.84 -13.10
CA VAL A 108 -6.09 6.78 -12.48
C VAL A 108 -6.25 6.54 -10.99
N LEU A 109 -5.58 5.51 -10.48
CA LEU A 109 -5.61 5.13 -9.08
C LEU A 109 -4.20 5.16 -8.49
N CYS A 110 -4.06 5.64 -7.25
CA CYS A 110 -2.83 5.53 -6.47
C CYS A 110 -3.17 5.32 -5.00
N ALA A 111 -2.70 4.21 -4.41
CA ALA A 111 -3.05 3.82 -3.05
C ALA A 111 -1.81 3.62 -2.17
N HIS A 112 -1.74 4.34 -1.06
CA HIS A 112 -0.68 4.21 -0.03
C HIS A 112 0.76 4.38 -0.56
N VAL A 113 0.97 5.14 -1.64
CA VAL A 113 2.29 5.49 -2.16
C VAL A 113 2.68 6.86 -1.63
N ALA A 114 3.34 6.88 -0.48
CA ALA A 114 3.58 8.10 0.29
C ALA A 114 4.22 9.22 -0.56
N ASN A 115 5.34 8.94 -1.21
CA ASN A 115 6.10 9.93 -1.99
C ASN A 115 5.36 10.48 -3.23
N LEU A 116 4.32 9.80 -3.72
CA LEU A 116 3.48 10.32 -4.81
C LEU A 116 2.32 11.16 -4.29
N LEU A 117 1.89 10.94 -3.07
CA LEU A 117 0.70 11.58 -2.48
C LEU A 117 1.06 12.65 -1.43
N GLU A 118 2.34 12.99 -1.28
CA GLU A 118 2.83 14.08 -0.45
C GLU A 118 2.56 15.44 -1.11
N ARG A 119 2.52 16.48 -0.27
CA ARG A 119 2.20 17.87 -0.67
C ARG A 119 3.00 18.39 -1.86
N GLU A 120 4.29 18.10 -1.93
CA GLU A 120 5.21 18.60 -2.96
C GLU A 120 5.30 17.67 -4.18
N SER A 121 4.53 16.61 -4.23
CA SER A 121 4.61 15.64 -5.32
C SER A 121 4.05 16.21 -6.63
N PRO A 122 4.81 16.18 -7.73
CA PRO A 122 4.31 16.56 -9.05
C PRO A 122 3.18 15.65 -9.53
N PHE A 123 3.12 14.42 -9.03
CA PHE A 123 2.11 13.42 -9.38
C PHE A 123 0.67 13.93 -9.17
N LEU A 124 0.42 14.71 -8.11
CA LEU A 124 -0.91 15.27 -7.85
C LEU A 124 -1.43 16.18 -8.96
N ARG A 125 -0.51 16.84 -9.72
CA ARG A 125 -0.83 17.65 -10.88
C ARG A 125 -0.86 16.85 -12.17
N GLU A 126 -0.05 15.79 -12.26
CA GLU A 126 0.12 14.98 -13.47
C GLU A 126 -0.97 13.92 -13.63
N ALA A 127 -1.42 13.32 -12.51
CA ALA A 127 -2.41 12.25 -12.54
C ALA A 127 -3.71 12.62 -13.27
N PRO A 128 -4.28 13.84 -13.09
CA PRO A 128 -5.47 14.25 -13.84
C PRO A 128 -5.26 14.33 -15.36
N ALA A 129 -4.05 14.63 -15.82
CA ALA A 129 -3.74 14.67 -17.26
C ALA A 129 -3.71 13.27 -17.90
N CYS A 130 -3.57 12.22 -17.08
CA CYS A 130 -3.61 10.83 -17.51
C CYS A 130 -4.98 10.18 -17.32
N ALA A 131 -5.97 10.90 -16.74
CA ALA A 131 -7.30 10.40 -16.43
C ALA A 131 -8.35 11.01 -17.40
N LEU A 132 -9.13 10.15 -18.05
CA LEU A 132 -10.21 10.58 -18.94
C LEU A 132 -11.51 10.87 -18.18
N LYS A 133 -11.76 10.18 -17.07
CA LYS A 133 -13.00 10.29 -16.28
C LYS A 133 -12.74 10.68 -14.83
N GLY A 134 -11.70 10.14 -14.20
CA GLY A 134 -11.42 10.53 -12.83
C GLY A 134 -10.14 9.94 -12.23
N VAL A 135 -9.81 10.48 -11.06
CA VAL A 135 -8.65 10.07 -10.27
C VAL A 135 -9.10 9.68 -8.88
N ALA A 136 -8.55 8.58 -8.35
CA ALA A 136 -8.78 8.13 -6.98
C ALA A 136 -7.45 8.00 -6.23
N PHE A 137 -7.31 8.70 -5.12
CA PHE A 137 -6.18 8.58 -4.21
C PHE A 137 -6.63 7.93 -2.92
N VAL A 138 -5.87 6.96 -2.41
CA VAL A 138 -6.15 6.31 -1.14
C VAL A 138 -5.01 6.57 -0.17
N ARG A 139 -5.35 7.09 1.00
CA ARG A 139 -4.41 7.47 2.06
C ARG A 139 -4.88 6.93 3.41
N ASP A 140 -3.97 6.82 4.37
CA ASP A 140 -4.35 6.60 5.76
C ASP A 140 -5.11 7.82 6.27
N ALA A 141 -6.26 7.61 6.87
CA ALA A 141 -7.05 8.67 7.48
C ALA A 141 -6.42 9.13 8.79
N THR A 142 -6.63 10.40 9.14
CA THR A 142 -6.20 10.96 10.43
C THR A 142 -6.72 10.11 11.58
N GLY A 143 -5.83 9.78 12.51
CA GLY A 143 -6.15 8.89 13.62
C GLY A 143 -6.17 7.40 13.25
N SER A 144 -5.87 7.02 12.00
CA SER A 144 -5.55 5.63 11.68
C SER A 144 -4.41 5.18 12.58
N GLY A 145 -4.61 4.10 13.31
CA GLY A 145 -3.67 3.68 14.34
C GLY A 145 -2.30 3.23 13.80
N ASP A 146 -1.48 2.68 14.67
CA ASP A 146 -0.12 2.22 14.37
C ASP A 146 -0.05 0.68 14.32
N LYS A 147 -0.33 0.11 13.17
CA LYS A 147 -0.36 -1.35 12.93
C LYS A 147 0.88 -2.08 13.43
N PHE A 148 2.03 -1.42 13.38
CA PHE A 148 3.30 -2.07 13.67
C PHE A 148 3.96 -1.55 14.94
N PHE A 149 3.21 -0.84 15.79
CA PHE A 149 3.72 -0.30 17.04
C PHE A 149 4.95 0.61 16.87
N PHE A 150 5.13 1.21 15.69
CA PHE A 150 6.32 2.00 15.40
C PHE A 150 6.42 3.26 16.26
N LYS A 151 5.28 3.84 16.67
CA LYS A 151 5.25 4.99 17.59
C LYS A 151 5.85 4.64 18.96
N GLU A 152 5.68 3.38 19.42
CA GLU A 152 6.26 2.87 20.66
C GLU A 152 7.71 2.38 20.44
N LEU A 153 7.96 1.66 19.35
CA LEU A 153 9.22 0.95 19.12
C LEU A 153 10.36 1.87 18.67
N TYR A 154 10.08 2.88 17.83
CA TYR A 154 11.13 3.76 17.32
C TYR A 154 11.87 4.54 18.40
N PRO A 155 11.21 5.15 19.40
CA PRO A 155 11.92 5.82 20.49
C PRO A 155 12.83 4.88 21.28
N VAL A 156 12.35 3.66 21.56
CA VAL A 156 13.07 2.69 22.39
C VAL A 156 14.24 2.03 21.64
N LEU A 157 14.01 1.62 20.39
CA LEU A 157 14.99 0.83 19.62
C LEU A 157 15.87 1.66 18.71
N LEU A 158 15.44 2.84 18.29
CA LEU A 158 16.15 3.71 17.36
C LEU A 158 16.49 5.09 17.94
N GLY A 159 16.07 5.41 19.17
CA GLY A 159 16.37 6.69 19.84
C GLY A 159 15.74 7.92 19.16
N ARG A 160 14.74 7.75 18.32
CA ARG A 160 14.07 8.83 17.58
C ARG A 160 12.56 8.58 17.44
N PRO A 161 11.72 9.62 17.32
CA PRO A 161 10.30 9.42 17.08
C PRO A 161 10.05 8.76 15.70
N TYR A 162 8.93 8.06 15.61
CA TYR A 162 8.40 7.60 14.33
C TYR A 162 7.73 8.77 13.60
N GLY A 163 8.20 9.08 12.39
CA GLY A 163 7.68 10.20 11.60
C GLY A 163 6.28 9.95 11.01
N GLY A 164 5.81 8.69 11.04
CA GLY A 164 4.52 8.33 10.46
C GLY A 164 4.45 8.45 8.93
N PRO A 165 3.45 7.87 8.31
CA PRO A 165 3.04 8.25 6.97
C PRO A 165 2.30 9.58 7.02
N CYS A 166 2.40 10.34 5.94
CA CYS A 166 1.56 11.49 5.65
C CYS A 166 0.08 11.06 5.62
N GLU A 167 -0.80 11.76 6.30
CA GLU A 167 -2.23 11.45 6.38
C GLU A 167 -3.01 12.10 5.22
N GLN A 168 -4.28 11.69 5.02
CA GLN A 168 -5.10 12.17 3.90
C GLN A 168 -5.25 13.70 3.87
N GLU A 169 -5.22 14.37 5.02
CA GLU A 169 -5.38 15.83 5.14
C GLU A 169 -4.32 16.58 4.33
N GLU A 170 -3.08 16.15 4.35
CA GLU A 170 -2.01 16.76 3.57
C GLU A 170 -2.25 16.65 2.06
N THR A 171 -2.77 15.52 1.60
CA THR A 171 -3.12 15.32 0.19
C THR A 171 -4.31 16.20 -0.20
N VAL A 172 -5.35 16.29 0.66
CA VAL A 172 -6.51 17.17 0.45
C VAL A 172 -6.08 18.64 0.39
N GLU A 173 -5.23 19.09 1.31
CA GLU A 173 -4.68 20.46 1.29
C GLU A 173 -3.86 20.74 0.03
N ALA A 174 -3.05 19.76 -0.41
CA ALA A 174 -2.27 19.89 -1.63
C ALA A 174 -3.17 20.04 -2.86
N LEU A 175 -4.23 19.25 -2.97
CA LEU A 175 -5.23 19.35 -4.04
C LEU A 175 -5.98 20.68 -3.99
N ALA A 176 -6.37 21.15 -2.80
CA ALA A 176 -7.02 22.46 -2.64
C ALA A 176 -6.14 23.61 -3.15
N ARG A 177 -4.83 23.57 -2.93
CA ARG A 177 -3.87 24.55 -3.48
C ARG A 177 -3.77 24.51 -5.00
N LEU A 178 -4.09 23.36 -5.61
CA LEU A 178 -4.19 23.20 -7.05
C LEU A 178 -5.57 23.59 -7.61
N GLY A 179 -6.47 24.09 -6.76
CA GLY A 179 -7.83 24.47 -7.14
C GLY A 179 -8.79 23.28 -7.27
N VAL A 180 -8.41 22.10 -6.75
CA VAL A 180 -9.22 20.90 -6.81
C VAL A 180 -9.91 20.69 -5.46
N ALA A 181 -11.24 20.51 -5.47
CA ALA A 181 -12.03 20.09 -4.31
C ALA A 181 -12.37 18.60 -4.45
N PRO A 182 -11.63 17.69 -3.78
CA PRO A 182 -11.90 16.27 -3.89
C PRO A 182 -13.14 15.87 -3.09
N THR A 183 -13.86 14.85 -3.54
CA THR A 183 -14.80 14.13 -2.69
C THR A 183 -14.01 13.19 -1.79
N VAL A 184 -14.21 13.27 -0.48
CA VAL A 184 -13.54 12.42 0.51
C VAL A 184 -14.53 11.39 1.04
N THR A 185 -14.16 10.12 0.98
CA THR A 185 -14.92 9.01 1.54
C THR A 185 -14.04 8.24 2.52
N LEU A 186 -14.48 8.07 3.75
CA LEU A 186 -13.76 7.27 4.75
C LEU A 186 -14.19 5.81 4.66
N ILE A 187 -13.22 4.91 4.67
CA ILE A 187 -13.44 3.47 4.71
C ILE A 187 -12.72 2.84 5.90
N ASP A 188 -13.39 1.96 6.61
CA ASP A 188 -12.78 1.10 7.62
C ASP A 188 -12.57 -0.30 7.04
N TYR A 189 -11.36 -0.84 7.19
CA TYR A 189 -11.00 -2.15 6.67
C TYR A 189 -10.05 -2.91 7.60
N ARG A 190 -10.07 -4.24 7.49
CA ARG A 190 -9.12 -5.10 8.19
C ARG A 190 -7.75 -5.07 7.52
N SER A 191 -6.72 -4.94 8.34
CA SER A 191 -5.32 -4.92 7.87
C SER A 191 -4.43 -5.77 8.77
N ASP A 192 -4.92 -6.94 9.18
CA ASP A 192 -4.20 -7.85 10.06
C ASP A 192 -2.91 -8.35 9.42
N GLN A 193 -1.85 -8.50 10.23
CA GLN A 193 -0.59 -9.06 9.79
C GLN A 193 -0.38 -10.42 10.46
N PRO A 194 -0.47 -11.53 9.71
CA PRO A 194 -0.22 -12.87 10.25
C PRO A 194 1.27 -13.21 10.22
N PHE A 195 1.66 -14.01 11.22
CA PHE A 195 2.98 -14.63 11.36
C PHE A 195 2.80 -16.10 11.75
N THR A 196 3.66 -16.99 11.26
CA THR A 196 3.63 -18.42 11.59
C THR A 196 4.01 -18.69 13.05
N ASP A 197 4.87 -17.85 13.59
CA ASP A 197 5.31 -17.90 14.97
C ASP A 197 5.87 -16.53 15.44
N LEU A 198 6.23 -16.48 16.72
CA LEU A 198 6.78 -15.28 17.33
C LEU A 198 8.17 -14.90 16.76
N GLU A 199 8.97 -15.89 16.34
CA GLU A 199 10.29 -15.63 15.76
C GLU A 199 10.16 -14.99 14.38
N GLU A 200 9.23 -15.45 13.56
CA GLU A 200 8.93 -14.77 12.29
C GLU A 200 8.42 -13.34 12.51
N ALA A 201 7.63 -13.11 13.55
CA ALA A 201 7.22 -11.76 13.91
C ALA A 201 8.43 -10.91 14.32
N CYS A 202 9.36 -11.42 15.12
CA CYS A 202 10.61 -10.73 15.44
C CYS A 202 11.40 -10.40 14.17
N ASP A 203 11.54 -11.34 13.25
CA ASP A 203 12.23 -11.13 11.97
C ASP A 203 11.60 -10.00 11.15
N PHE A 204 10.26 -9.93 11.13
CA PHE A 204 9.53 -8.86 10.45
C PHE A 204 9.93 -7.49 11.00
N TRP A 205 9.84 -7.26 12.32
CA TRP A 205 10.19 -5.95 12.90
C TRP A 205 11.68 -5.66 12.78
N MET A 206 12.56 -6.67 12.97
CA MET A 206 14.01 -6.51 12.76
C MET A 206 14.31 -6.02 11.34
N GLU A 207 13.71 -6.64 10.32
CA GLU A 207 13.94 -6.30 8.92
C GLU A 207 13.31 -4.96 8.52
N TYR A 208 12.06 -4.68 8.99
CA TYR A 208 11.38 -3.42 8.68
C TYR A 208 12.05 -2.20 9.31
N MET A 209 12.59 -2.35 10.52
CA MET A 209 13.25 -1.29 11.26
C MET A 209 14.77 -1.23 10.99
N GLY A 210 15.33 -2.18 10.24
CA GLY A 210 16.78 -2.27 9.97
C GLY A 210 17.61 -2.57 11.22
N LEU A 211 17.05 -3.32 12.18
CA LEU A 211 17.70 -3.68 13.43
C LEU A 211 18.62 -4.89 13.25
N GLN A 212 19.67 -4.96 14.07
CA GLN A 212 20.62 -6.08 14.09
C GLN A 212 21.00 -6.44 15.52
N GLY A 213 21.37 -7.69 15.70
CA GLY A 213 21.87 -8.21 16.99
C GLY A 213 20.79 -8.78 17.91
N GLU A 214 21.24 -9.42 18.98
CA GLU A 214 20.35 -10.17 19.90
C GLU A 214 19.56 -9.25 20.86
N GLN A 215 20.14 -8.11 21.26
CA GLN A 215 19.49 -7.24 22.23
C GLN A 215 18.14 -6.67 21.72
N PRO A 216 18.01 -6.09 20.52
CA PRO A 216 16.73 -5.65 20.00
C PRO A 216 15.79 -6.83 19.71
N ARG A 217 16.30 -8.00 19.30
CA ARG A 217 15.49 -9.21 19.09
C ARG A 217 14.86 -9.70 20.38
N ALA A 218 15.63 -9.79 21.46
CA ALA A 218 15.13 -10.20 22.78
C ALA A 218 14.06 -9.23 23.31
N PHE A 219 14.27 -7.93 23.11
CA PHE A 219 13.27 -6.92 23.43
C PHE A 219 11.98 -7.13 22.63
N LEU A 220 12.08 -7.28 21.31
CA LEU A 220 10.94 -7.48 20.40
C LEU A 220 10.19 -8.76 20.76
N ARG A 221 10.86 -9.86 21.05
CA ARG A 221 10.24 -11.13 21.45
C ARG A 221 9.32 -10.95 22.67
N LYS A 222 9.80 -10.26 23.72
CA LYS A 222 8.99 -9.97 24.90
C LYS A 222 7.84 -9.02 24.57
N PHE A 223 8.12 -7.94 23.85
CA PHE A 223 7.14 -6.92 23.48
C PHE A 223 6.00 -7.48 22.62
N LEU A 224 6.33 -8.32 21.62
CA LEU A 224 5.37 -8.90 20.70
C LEU A 224 4.55 -10.03 21.32
N ALA A 225 5.14 -10.82 22.21
CA ALA A 225 4.43 -11.87 22.95
C ALA A 225 3.24 -11.33 23.78
N GLU A 226 3.32 -10.07 24.21
CA GLU A 226 2.26 -9.40 24.98
C GLU A 226 1.19 -8.74 24.09
N ARG A 227 1.43 -8.58 22.77
CA ARG A 227 0.60 -7.77 21.86
C ARG A 227 0.01 -8.54 20.69
N LEU A 228 0.70 -9.57 20.24
CA LEU A 228 0.16 -10.43 19.19
C LEU A 228 -0.89 -11.36 19.75
N VAL A 229 -1.90 -11.64 18.96
CA VAL A 229 -3.02 -12.50 19.33
C VAL A 229 -2.91 -13.84 18.59
N PRO A 230 -2.95 -14.99 19.28
CA PRO A 230 -3.00 -16.27 18.60
C PRO A 230 -4.36 -16.45 17.91
N GLU A 231 -4.35 -16.88 16.64
CA GLU A 231 -5.54 -17.20 15.85
C GLU A 231 -5.27 -18.44 14.98
N GLY A 232 -5.78 -19.60 15.40
CA GLY A 232 -5.43 -20.89 14.79
C GLY A 232 -3.94 -21.19 14.98
N ASP A 233 -3.26 -21.46 13.89
CA ASP A 233 -1.81 -21.73 13.87
C ASP A 233 -0.97 -20.45 13.70
N ASP A 234 -1.61 -19.29 13.54
CA ASP A 234 -0.94 -18.01 13.30
C ASP A 234 -0.89 -17.14 14.56
N TRP A 235 0.12 -16.25 14.59
CA TRP A 235 0.19 -15.09 15.48
C TRP A 235 -0.19 -13.85 14.69
N ILE A 236 -1.17 -13.08 15.18
CA ILE A 236 -1.74 -11.95 14.45
C ILE A 236 -1.41 -10.63 15.15
N SER A 237 -0.94 -9.66 14.38
CA SER A 237 -1.08 -8.24 14.75
C SER A 237 -2.43 -7.78 14.22
N PRO A 238 -3.49 -7.77 15.05
CA PRO A 238 -4.82 -7.39 14.60
C PRO A 238 -4.87 -5.88 14.39
N TYR A 239 -5.48 -5.46 13.26
CA TYR A 239 -5.50 -4.05 13.01
C TYR A 239 -6.65 -3.57 12.11
N PRO A 240 -7.68 -2.94 12.67
CA PRO A 240 -8.61 -2.15 11.89
C PRO A 240 -7.89 -0.88 11.40
N LYS A 241 -7.94 -0.63 10.10
CA LYS A 241 -7.41 0.58 9.48
C LYS A 241 -8.55 1.45 8.95
N ARG A 242 -8.28 2.75 8.93
CA ARG A 242 -9.13 3.74 8.26
C ARG A 242 -8.34 4.44 7.17
N ALA A 243 -8.91 4.56 5.98
CA ALA A 243 -8.35 5.28 4.85
C ALA A 243 -9.41 6.17 4.19
#